data_35d949415d011b703ef0d10504a24660
#
_entry.id   35d949415d011b703ef0d10504a24660
#
_cell.length_a   1.000
_cell.length_b   1.000
_cell.length_c   1.000
_cell.angle_alpha   90.00
_cell.angle_beta   90.00
_cell.angle_gamma   90.00
#
_symmetry.space_group_name_H-M   'P 1'
#
loop_
_entity.id
_entity.type
_entity.pdbx_description
1 polymer ?
#
loop_
_entity_poly.entity_id
_entity_poly.type
_entity_poly.pdbx_seq_one_letter_code
_entity_poly.pdbx_strand_id
1 'polypeptide(L)'
;MKFGEELKKSFFIALGLILLTFPIMVIQVNTIENVVVWRWRNLIFVGLGGFILSFFWLLFHKNKSESSPQTPAGHSRLHRIIDEPRLYRPALSIIVFLALIFPFVFSHYQVNIMTTALIYVMLGLGLNIEVGLAGLLDLGYVAFYAVGAYGYALLNYHFGLGFWTALPAGAILAAFAGILVGFPVLRLRGDYLAIVTLAFAEIIRLVLENWNEFSFGPSGISNIPRPGFFGIKLTPEQSAIYMYFLLILMCIFTIFVIHRLQHSRIGRAWVALREDELACQAMGIDK
;
A
#
# COMPACT_ATOMS: atom_id res chain seq x y z
N MET A 1 16.28 29.19 -30.29
CA MET A 1 14.81 29.12 -30.43
C MET A 1 14.14 28.01 -29.57
N LYS A 2 14.81 26.88 -29.25
CA LYS A 2 14.20 25.77 -28.51
C LYS A 2 13.94 26.01 -26.99
N PHE A 3 14.74 26.86 -26.31
CA PHE A 3 14.59 27.16 -24.88
C PHE A 3 13.27 27.86 -24.53
N GLY A 4 12.81 28.77 -25.41
CA GLY A 4 11.56 29.49 -25.21
C GLY A 4 10.30 28.62 -25.34
N GLU A 5 10.35 27.54 -26.13
CA GLU A 5 9.24 26.60 -26.24
C GLU A 5 9.12 25.69 -24.99
N GLU A 6 10.25 25.35 -24.42
CA GLU A 6 10.26 24.52 -23.17
C GLU A 6 9.79 25.35 -21.98
N LEU A 7 10.15 26.61 -21.92
CA LEU A 7 9.65 27.54 -20.90
C LEU A 7 8.13 27.73 -21.00
N LYS A 8 7.60 27.84 -22.22
CA LYS A 8 6.15 27.91 -22.46
C LYS A 8 5.44 26.60 -22.01
N LYS A 9 5.99 25.43 -22.34
CA LYS A 9 5.42 24.14 -21.92
C LYS A 9 5.40 24.01 -20.40
N SER A 10 6.51 24.33 -19.71
CA SER A 10 6.57 24.32 -18.24
C SER A 10 5.58 25.29 -17.61
N PHE A 11 5.38 26.45 -18.22
CA PHE A 11 4.40 27.43 -17.76
C PHE A 11 2.95 26.90 -17.89
N PHE A 12 2.59 26.27 -19.02
CA PHE A 12 1.27 25.67 -19.19
C PHE A 12 1.02 24.50 -18.25
N ILE A 13 2.04 23.68 -17.96
CA ILE A 13 1.93 22.59 -16.97
C ILE A 13 1.72 23.16 -15.56
N ALA A 14 2.47 24.19 -15.19
CA ALA A 14 2.30 24.86 -13.89
C ALA A 14 0.92 25.52 -13.76
N LEU A 15 0.43 26.16 -14.83
CA LEU A 15 -0.91 26.74 -14.87
C LEU A 15 -2.01 25.67 -14.70
N GLY A 16 -1.85 24.54 -15.38
CA GLY A 16 -2.77 23.39 -15.24
C GLY A 16 -2.78 22.83 -13.83
N LEU A 17 -1.61 22.69 -13.19
CA LEU A 17 -1.50 22.26 -11.80
C LEU A 17 -2.15 23.25 -10.84
N ILE A 18 -1.94 24.56 -11.03
CA ILE A 18 -2.59 25.61 -10.23
C ILE A 18 -4.10 25.47 -10.33
N LEU A 19 -4.64 25.35 -11.56
CA LEU A 19 -6.08 25.29 -11.80
C LEU A 19 -6.71 24.04 -11.15
N LEU A 20 -6.03 22.91 -11.23
CA LEU A 20 -6.50 21.64 -10.68
C LEU A 20 -6.43 21.59 -9.15
N THR A 21 -5.39 22.21 -8.55
CA THR A 21 -5.20 22.18 -7.09
C THR A 21 -5.84 23.38 -6.39
N PHE A 22 -6.31 24.40 -7.11
CA PHE A 22 -6.90 25.61 -6.56
C PHE A 22 -7.98 25.33 -5.51
N PRO A 23 -9.03 24.55 -5.76
CA PRO A 23 -10.10 24.34 -4.80
C PRO A 23 -9.63 23.66 -3.50
N ILE A 24 -8.61 22.78 -3.59
CA ILE A 24 -8.14 21.98 -2.45
C ILE A 24 -7.09 22.74 -1.63
N MET A 25 -6.18 23.47 -2.28
CA MET A 25 -5.04 24.08 -1.61
C MET A 25 -5.25 25.51 -1.17
N VAL A 26 -6.13 26.24 -1.85
CA VAL A 26 -6.37 27.68 -1.58
C VAL A 26 -7.57 27.89 -0.70
N ILE A 27 -8.63 27.10 -0.85
CA ILE A 27 -9.88 27.26 -0.10
C ILE A 27 -9.85 26.36 1.13
N GLN A 28 -9.80 26.96 2.31
CA GLN A 28 -10.02 26.25 3.56
C GLN A 28 -11.31 26.73 4.20
N VAL A 29 -12.27 25.83 4.36
CA VAL A 29 -13.50 26.10 5.09
C VAL A 29 -13.30 25.77 6.56
N ASN A 30 -13.41 26.77 7.41
CA ASN A 30 -13.50 26.54 8.87
C ASN A 30 -14.95 26.29 9.21
N THR A 31 -15.29 25.02 9.44
CA THR A 31 -16.66 24.57 9.73
C THR A 31 -17.17 25.03 11.12
N ILE A 32 -16.26 25.44 12.02
CA ILE A 32 -16.62 25.90 13.36
C ILE A 32 -17.08 27.35 13.31
N GLU A 33 -16.41 28.19 12.52
CA GLU A 33 -16.69 29.61 12.42
C GLU A 33 -17.49 29.99 11.16
N ASN A 34 -17.80 29.03 10.28
CA ASN A 34 -18.44 29.23 8.99
C ASN A 34 -17.74 30.28 8.10
N VAL A 35 -16.42 30.38 8.22
CA VAL A 35 -15.62 31.36 7.46
C VAL A 35 -14.73 30.64 6.46
N VAL A 36 -14.64 31.20 5.24
CA VAL A 36 -13.71 30.75 4.21
C VAL A 36 -12.39 31.49 4.34
N VAL A 37 -11.32 30.77 4.64
CA VAL A 37 -9.97 31.32 4.75
C VAL A 37 -9.22 31.06 3.44
N TRP A 38 -8.76 32.14 2.82
CA TRP A 38 -8.02 32.08 1.55
C TRP A 38 -6.52 31.96 1.81
N ARG A 39 -5.92 30.86 1.36
CA ARG A 39 -4.47 30.59 1.53
C ARG A 39 -3.68 30.84 0.24
N TRP A 40 -3.60 32.09 -0.17
CA TRP A 40 -2.90 32.48 -1.41
C TRP A 40 -1.43 32.07 -1.46
N ARG A 41 -0.76 31.95 -0.32
CA ARG A 41 0.63 31.47 -0.24
C ARG A 41 0.80 30.08 -0.81
N ASN A 42 -0.16 29.19 -0.62
CA ASN A 42 -0.10 27.82 -1.10
C ASN A 42 -0.17 27.78 -2.64
N LEU A 43 -0.93 28.67 -3.25
CA LEU A 43 -1.00 28.80 -4.71
C LEU A 43 0.37 29.15 -5.32
N ILE A 44 1.09 30.08 -4.70
CA ILE A 44 2.43 30.49 -5.14
C ILE A 44 3.41 29.31 -5.02
N PHE A 45 3.37 28.57 -3.89
CA PHE A 45 4.23 27.40 -3.70
C PHE A 45 3.95 26.28 -4.71
N VAL A 46 2.68 25.99 -4.99
CA VAL A 46 2.30 24.97 -5.99
C VAL A 46 2.71 25.41 -7.39
N GLY A 47 2.48 26.69 -7.74
CA GLY A 47 2.87 27.23 -9.04
C GLY A 47 4.38 27.22 -9.27
N LEU A 48 5.15 27.73 -8.32
CA LEU A 48 6.61 27.73 -8.38
C LEU A 48 7.19 26.31 -8.35
N GLY A 49 6.70 25.48 -7.45
CA GLY A 49 7.14 24.07 -7.35
C GLY A 49 6.84 23.29 -8.62
N GLY A 50 5.65 23.41 -9.17
CA GLY A 50 5.24 22.77 -10.42
C GLY A 50 6.06 23.27 -11.63
N PHE A 51 6.33 24.58 -11.69
CA PHE A 51 7.16 25.17 -12.73
C PHE A 51 8.61 24.66 -12.66
N ILE A 52 9.24 24.72 -11.48
CA ILE A 52 10.61 24.25 -11.25
C ILE A 52 10.73 22.76 -11.58
N LEU A 53 9.85 21.93 -11.06
CA LEU A 53 9.84 20.48 -11.33
C LEU A 53 9.68 20.16 -12.81
N SER A 54 8.72 20.82 -13.47
CA SER A 54 8.46 20.63 -14.90
C SER A 54 9.65 21.10 -15.76
N PHE A 55 10.25 22.24 -15.40
CA PHE A 55 11.41 22.78 -16.10
C PHE A 55 12.64 21.87 -15.95
N PHE A 56 12.95 21.41 -14.74
CA PHE A 56 14.02 20.44 -14.51
C PHE A 56 13.75 19.11 -15.23
N TRP A 57 12.51 18.61 -15.20
CA TRP A 57 12.13 17.40 -15.93
C TRP A 57 12.38 17.51 -17.43
N LEU A 58 11.98 18.63 -18.05
CA LEU A 58 12.19 18.88 -19.47
C LEU A 58 13.68 19.00 -19.81
N LEU A 59 14.49 19.68 -18.99
CA LEU A 59 15.93 19.78 -19.16
C LEU A 59 16.63 18.42 -19.07
N PHE A 60 16.25 17.57 -18.10
CA PHE A 60 16.84 16.23 -17.95
C PHE A 60 16.41 15.28 -19.08
N HIS A 61 15.20 15.43 -19.64
CA HIS A 61 14.76 14.59 -20.77
C HIS A 61 15.39 14.99 -22.10
N LYS A 62 15.75 16.23 -22.30
CA LYS A 62 16.37 16.73 -23.52
C LYS A 62 17.74 16.12 -23.77
N ASN A 63 18.56 15.98 -22.76
CA ASN A 63 19.89 15.36 -22.87
C ASN A 63 19.84 13.88 -23.30
N LYS A 64 18.66 13.28 -23.38
CA LYS A 64 18.44 11.88 -23.75
C LYS A 64 17.99 11.70 -25.22
N SER A 65 17.55 12.78 -25.88
CA SER A 65 16.95 12.68 -27.23
C SER A 65 17.98 12.82 -28.36
N GLU A 66 19.20 13.25 -28.08
CA GLU A 66 20.21 13.49 -29.15
C GLU A 66 21.26 12.40 -29.35
N SER A 67 21.21 11.32 -28.57
CA SER A 67 22.17 10.22 -28.74
C SER A 67 21.46 8.87 -28.73
N SER A 68 21.04 8.40 -29.89
CA SER A 68 21.17 7.02 -30.38
C SER A 68 20.08 6.62 -31.38
N PRO A 69 20.42 5.91 -32.48
CA PRO A 69 19.43 5.32 -33.37
C PRO A 69 18.91 4.03 -32.75
N GLN A 70 17.59 3.86 -32.85
CA GLN A 70 16.80 2.63 -32.79
C GLN A 70 17.47 1.40 -32.13
N THR A 71 17.29 1.28 -30.82
CA THR A 71 17.31 -0.02 -30.13
C THR A 71 15.94 -0.21 -29.44
N PRO A 72 15.39 -1.42 -29.44
CA PRO A 72 14.01 -1.66 -29.00
C PRO A 72 13.86 -1.41 -27.50
N ALA A 73 12.70 -0.81 -27.14
CA ALA A 73 12.13 -0.64 -25.81
C ALA A 73 13.15 -0.45 -24.67
N GLY A 74 13.66 0.78 -24.54
CA GLY A 74 14.59 1.13 -23.48
C GLY A 74 13.96 0.97 -22.10
N HIS A 75 14.47 0.06 -21.31
CA HIS A 75 14.22 -0.05 -19.89
C HIS A 75 14.38 1.33 -19.21
N SER A 76 13.36 1.73 -18.47
CA SER A 76 13.35 2.95 -17.67
C SER A 76 14.65 3.06 -16.84
N ARG A 77 15.16 4.27 -16.60
CA ARG A 77 16.32 4.50 -15.71
C ARG A 77 16.12 3.86 -14.33
N LEU A 78 14.88 3.75 -13.86
CA LEU A 78 14.52 3.02 -12.65
C LEU A 78 14.86 1.52 -12.76
N HIS A 79 14.62 0.88 -13.91
CA HIS A 79 15.00 -0.52 -14.12
C HIS A 79 16.52 -0.71 -14.07
N ARG A 80 17.29 0.22 -14.64
CA ARG A 80 18.76 0.16 -14.61
C ARG A 80 19.32 0.35 -13.19
N ILE A 81 18.65 1.16 -12.34
CA ILE A 81 19.03 1.33 -10.92
C ILE A 81 18.69 0.07 -10.12
N ILE A 82 17.61 -0.61 -10.47
CA ILE A 82 17.17 -1.86 -9.81
C ILE A 82 18.03 -3.04 -10.26
N ASP A 83 18.48 -3.08 -11.53
CA ASP A 83 19.25 -4.18 -12.09
C ASP A 83 20.74 -4.09 -11.74
N GLU A 84 21.27 -2.90 -11.37
CA GLU A 84 22.68 -2.78 -10.94
C GLU A 84 22.82 -2.97 -9.41
N PRO A 85 23.36 -4.12 -8.96
CA PRO A 85 23.50 -4.42 -7.52
C PRO A 85 24.40 -3.42 -6.77
N ARG A 86 25.24 -2.67 -7.49
CA ARG A 86 26.10 -1.62 -6.91
C ARG A 86 25.34 -0.35 -6.51
N LEU A 87 24.22 -0.01 -7.20
CA LEU A 87 23.41 1.17 -6.87
C LEU A 87 22.22 0.80 -5.97
N TYR A 88 21.63 -0.37 -6.16
CA TYR A 88 20.47 -0.83 -5.39
C TYR A 88 20.77 -1.02 -3.90
N ARG A 89 21.92 -1.65 -3.58
CA ARG A 89 22.31 -1.90 -2.17
C ARG A 89 22.46 -0.63 -1.34
N PRO A 90 23.22 0.43 -1.77
CA PRO A 90 23.32 1.66 -0.99
C PRO A 90 22.00 2.44 -0.96
N ALA A 91 21.21 2.44 -2.03
CA ALA A 91 19.89 3.07 -2.02
C ALA A 91 18.95 2.41 -1.00
N LEU A 92 18.91 1.08 -0.96
CA LEU A 92 18.13 0.34 0.02
C LEU A 92 18.59 0.63 1.47
N SER A 93 19.91 0.66 1.71
CA SER A 93 20.44 0.96 3.04
C SER A 93 20.12 2.38 3.50
N ILE A 94 20.10 3.36 2.58
CA ILE A 94 19.69 4.74 2.88
C ILE A 94 18.19 4.77 3.24
N ILE A 95 17.33 4.09 2.49
CA ILE A 95 15.89 4.03 2.77
C ILE A 95 15.63 3.39 4.13
N VAL A 96 16.28 2.27 4.44
CA VAL A 96 16.15 1.60 5.74
C VAL A 96 16.66 2.50 6.87
N PHE A 97 17.79 3.18 6.68
CA PHE A 97 18.34 4.12 7.67
C PHE A 97 17.38 5.29 7.93
N LEU A 98 16.83 5.90 6.88
CA LEU A 98 15.84 6.97 7.01
C LEU A 98 14.56 6.46 7.72
N ALA A 99 14.09 5.26 7.41
CA ALA A 99 12.95 4.67 8.08
C ALA A 99 13.21 4.42 9.58
N LEU A 100 14.43 4.02 9.97
CA LEU A 100 14.79 3.82 11.38
C LEU A 100 14.88 5.12 12.17
N ILE A 101 15.34 6.21 11.55
CA ILE A 101 15.46 7.53 12.20
C ILE A 101 14.12 8.26 12.25
N PHE A 102 13.19 7.96 11.34
CA PHE A 102 11.93 8.67 11.18
C PHE A 102 11.16 8.94 12.49
N PRO A 103 10.91 7.95 13.39
CA PRO A 103 10.11 8.18 14.59
C PRO A 103 10.77 9.08 15.64
N PHE A 104 12.09 9.32 15.53
CA PHE A 104 12.83 10.18 16.47
C PHE A 104 12.90 11.64 16.02
N VAL A 105 12.72 11.90 14.73
CA VAL A 105 12.80 13.26 14.14
C VAL A 105 11.41 13.88 13.98
N PHE A 106 10.40 13.05 13.72
CA PHE A 106 9.08 13.51 13.37
C PHE A 106 8.08 13.44 14.54
N SER A 107 7.01 14.22 14.45
CA SER A 107 5.97 14.28 15.47
C SER A 107 5.17 12.98 15.57
N HIS A 108 4.54 12.74 16.73
CA HIS A 108 3.65 11.61 16.95
C HIS A 108 2.56 11.44 15.90
N TYR A 109 2.00 12.54 15.42
CA TYR A 109 1.00 12.54 14.38
C TYR A 109 1.54 11.94 13.08
N GLN A 110 2.75 12.32 12.70
CA GLN A 110 3.40 11.80 11.49
C GLN A 110 3.78 10.33 11.64
N VAL A 111 4.21 9.90 12.82
CA VAL A 111 4.49 8.48 13.11
C VAL A 111 3.23 7.63 12.97
N ASN A 112 2.07 8.10 13.45
CA ASN A 112 0.80 7.40 13.29
C ASN A 112 0.36 7.30 11.80
N ILE A 113 0.54 8.37 11.02
CA ILE A 113 0.28 8.34 9.57
C ILE A 113 1.17 7.31 8.89
N MET A 114 2.47 7.30 9.21
CA MET A 114 3.42 6.37 8.61
C MET A 114 3.12 4.91 9.03
N THR A 115 2.68 4.69 10.26
CA THR A 115 2.19 3.40 10.75
C THR A 115 1.03 2.89 9.90
N THR A 116 0.04 3.75 9.63
CA THR A 116 -1.08 3.42 8.74
C THR A 116 -0.59 3.15 7.30
N ALA A 117 0.33 3.95 6.79
CA ALA A 117 0.92 3.72 5.47
C ALA A 117 1.63 2.37 5.37
N LEU A 118 2.36 1.94 6.41
CA LEU A 118 3.01 0.62 6.46
C LEU A 118 1.99 -0.53 6.44
N ILE A 119 0.83 -0.37 7.08
CA ILE A 119 -0.26 -1.35 6.98
C ILE A 119 -0.73 -1.48 5.53
N TYR A 120 -0.94 -0.37 4.82
CA TYR A 120 -1.31 -0.41 3.40
C TYR A 120 -0.22 -0.99 2.51
N VAL A 121 1.06 -0.76 2.84
CA VAL A 121 2.18 -1.43 2.15
C VAL A 121 2.11 -2.94 2.33
N MET A 122 1.85 -3.43 3.53
CA MET A 122 1.68 -4.88 3.79
C MET A 122 0.49 -5.45 3.03
N LEU A 123 -0.65 -4.74 3.01
CA LEU A 123 -1.82 -5.15 2.22
C LEU A 123 -1.51 -5.21 0.73
N GLY A 124 -0.81 -4.19 0.20
CA GLY A 124 -0.38 -4.17 -1.21
C GLY A 124 0.60 -5.30 -1.55
N LEU A 125 1.50 -5.63 -0.63
CA LEU A 125 2.42 -6.77 -0.79
C LEU A 125 1.65 -8.11 -0.79
N GLY A 126 0.63 -8.26 0.04
CA GLY A 126 -0.24 -9.43 0.04
C GLY A 126 -1.03 -9.55 -1.27
N LEU A 127 -1.65 -8.48 -1.71
CA LEU A 127 -2.36 -8.42 -3.00
C LEU A 127 -1.43 -8.74 -4.19
N ASN A 128 -0.15 -8.40 -4.10
CA ASN A 128 0.82 -8.74 -5.15
C ASN A 128 1.03 -10.25 -5.31
N ILE A 129 0.74 -11.07 -4.30
CA ILE A 129 0.77 -12.53 -4.44
C ILE A 129 -0.35 -12.98 -5.36
N GLU A 130 -1.56 -12.46 -5.18
CA GLU A 130 -2.74 -12.86 -5.95
C GLU A 130 -2.69 -12.29 -7.37
N VAL A 131 -2.56 -10.98 -7.50
CA VAL A 131 -2.56 -10.30 -8.79
C VAL A 131 -1.23 -10.46 -9.52
N GLY A 132 -0.12 -10.31 -8.80
CA GLY A 132 1.21 -10.31 -9.40
C GLY A 132 1.73 -11.70 -9.76
N LEU A 133 1.61 -12.68 -8.87
CA LEU A 133 2.13 -14.03 -9.11
C LEU A 133 1.07 -14.95 -9.74
N ALA A 134 -0.13 -15.02 -9.16
CA ALA A 134 -1.17 -15.91 -9.65
C ALA A 134 -1.99 -15.34 -10.82
N GLY A 135 -1.97 -14.01 -11.02
CA GLY A 135 -2.72 -13.35 -12.09
C GLY A 135 -4.24 -13.31 -11.84
N LEU A 136 -4.66 -13.52 -10.61
CA LEU A 136 -6.07 -13.49 -10.20
C LEU A 136 -6.45 -12.06 -9.83
N LEU A 137 -7.47 -11.51 -10.46
CA LEU A 137 -7.96 -10.18 -10.14
C LEU A 137 -8.93 -10.27 -8.95
N ASP A 138 -8.37 -10.34 -7.73
CA ASP A 138 -9.14 -10.30 -6.48
C ASP A 138 -9.26 -8.86 -5.98
N LEU A 139 -10.51 -8.35 -5.94
CA LEU A 139 -10.84 -7.05 -5.36
C LEU A 139 -11.38 -7.17 -3.92
N GLY A 140 -11.56 -8.39 -3.42
CA GLY A 140 -12.07 -8.70 -2.10
C GLY A 140 -11.01 -8.87 -1.01
N TYR A 141 -9.74 -8.80 -1.35
CA TYR A 141 -8.61 -9.08 -0.46
C TYR A 141 -8.69 -8.34 0.90
N VAL A 142 -9.20 -7.09 0.91
CA VAL A 142 -9.33 -6.28 2.13
C VAL A 142 -10.31 -6.90 3.15
N ALA A 143 -11.23 -7.76 2.71
CA ALA A 143 -12.14 -8.47 3.63
C ALA A 143 -11.39 -9.36 4.61
N PHE A 144 -10.32 -10.02 4.20
CA PHE A 144 -9.51 -10.87 5.08
C PHE A 144 -8.74 -10.05 6.12
N TYR A 145 -8.35 -8.82 5.78
CA TYR A 145 -7.82 -7.87 6.76
C TYR A 145 -8.86 -7.55 7.84
N ALA A 146 -10.10 -7.30 7.46
CA ALA A 146 -11.19 -7.04 8.41
C ALA A 146 -11.44 -8.26 9.31
N VAL A 147 -11.44 -9.49 8.77
CA VAL A 147 -11.57 -10.73 9.56
C VAL A 147 -10.43 -10.86 10.56
N GLY A 148 -9.19 -10.58 10.17
CA GLY A 148 -8.04 -10.63 11.07
C GLY A 148 -8.11 -9.56 12.16
N ALA A 149 -8.50 -8.34 11.84
CA ALA A 149 -8.62 -7.22 12.77
C ALA A 149 -9.74 -7.46 13.81
N TYR A 150 -10.92 -7.86 13.35
CA TYR A 150 -12.03 -8.20 14.25
C TYR A 150 -11.75 -9.48 15.04
N GLY A 151 -11.04 -10.46 14.45
CA GLY A 151 -10.59 -11.65 15.17
C GLY A 151 -9.75 -11.27 16.39
N TYR A 152 -8.76 -10.37 16.23
CA TYR A 152 -8.01 -9.85 17.37
C TYR A 152 -8.90 -9.09 18.37
N ALA A 153 -9.73 -8.19 17.89
CA ALA A 153 -10.57 -7.34 18.72
C ALA A 153 -11.53 -8.18 19.60
N LEU A 154 -12.20 -9.17 19.01
CA LEU A 154 -13.13 -10.05 19.71
C LEU A 154 -12.43 -11.00 20.68
N LEU A 155 -11.29 -11.56 20.30
CA LEU A 155 -10.48 -12.41 21.20
C LEU A 155 -9.98 -11.62 22.41
N ASN A 156 -9.59 -10.37 22.20
CA ASN A 156 -9.21 -9.51 23.32
C ASN A 156 -10.42 -9.13 24.19
N TYR A 157 -11.55 -8.77 23.57
CA TYR A 157 -12.76 -8.36 24.31
C TYR A 157 -13.37 -9.47 25.17
N HIS A 158 -13.52 -10.68 24.61
CA HIS A 158 -14.18 -11.81 25.31
C HIS A 158 -13.23 -12.61 26.19
N PHE A 159 -11.97 -12.77 25.80
CA PHE A 159 -11.01 -13.64 26.47
C PHE A 159 -9.82 -12.92 27.09
N GLY A 160 -9.72 -11.59 26.90
CA GLY A 160 -8.59 -10.82 27.42
C GLY A 160 -7.24 -11.22 26.82
N LEU A 161 -7.23 -11.86 25.64
CA LEU A 161 -6.00 -12.32 24.99
C LEU A 161 -5.13 -11.13 24.56
N GLY A 162 -3.84 -11.19 24.90
CA GLY A 162 -2.89 -10.19 24.48
C GLY A 162 -2.59 -10.24 22.97
N PHE A 163 -2.00 -9.17 22.44
CA PHE A 163 -1.68 -9.06 21.02
C PHE A 163 -0.88 -10.26 20.48
N TRP A 164 0.16 -10.68 21.18
CA TRP A 164 1.06 -11.76 20.73
C TRP A 164 0.40 -13.13 20.63
N THR A 165 -0.57 -13.41 21.49
CA THR A 165 -1.34 -14.65 21.44
C THR A 165 -2.47 -14.61 20.42
N ALA A 166 -3.08 -13.44 20.23
CA ALA A 166 -4.18 -13.26 19.30
C ALA A 166 -3.71 -13.08 17.84
N LEU A 167 -2.46 -12.64 17.60
CA LEU A 167 -1.92 -12.46 16.25
C LEU A 167 -1.91 -13.77 15.44
N PRO A 168 -1.36 -14.90 15.92
CA PRO A 168 -1.44 -16.15 15.17
C PRO A 168 -2.88 -16.66 15.03
N ALA A 169 -3.73 -16.46 16.04
CA ALA A 169 -5.14 -16.83 15.94
C ALA A 169 -5.88 -16.03 14.87
N GLY A 170 -5.66 -14.71 14.82
CA GLY A 170 -6.20 -13.85 13.76
C GLY A 170 -5.70 -14.23 12.36
N ALA A 171 -4.42 -14.61 12.24
CA ALA A 171 -3.87 -15.10 10.99
C ALA A 171 -4.51 -16.42 10.52
N ILE A 172 -4.75 -17.36 11.45
CA ILE A 172 -5.44 -18.62 11.15
C ILE A 172 -6.90 -18.36 10.75
N LEU A 173 -7.60 -17.47 11.45
CA LEU A 173 -8.98 -17.09 11.11
C LEU A 173 -9.07 -16.46 9.72
N ALA A 174 -8.17 -15.53 9.40
CA ALA A 174 -8.11 -14.91 8.08
C ALA A 174 -7.78 -15.92 6.98
N ALA A 175 -6.84 -16.84 7.22
CA ALA A 175 -6.51 -17.91 6.28
C ALA A 175 -7.69 -18.88 6.07
N PHE A 176 -8.40 -19.25 7.14
CA PHE A 176 -9.58 -20.10 7.05
C PHE A 176 -10.72 -19.42 6.26
N ALA A 177 -10.97 -18.13 6.51
CA ALA A 177 -11.92 -17.34 5.74
C ALA A 177 -11.52 -17.28 4.27
N GLY A 178 -10.22 -17.10 3.98
CA GLY A 178 -9.68 -17.11 2.62
C GLY A 178 -9.92 -18.45 1.90
N ILE A 179 -9.74 -19.56 2.58
CA ILE A 179 -10.01 -20.91 2.02
C ILE A 179 -11.51 -21.08 1.73
N LEU A 180 -12.38 -20.70 2.69
CA LEU A 180 -13.83 -20.82 2.53
C LEU A 180 -14.36 -20.04 1.32
N VAL A 181 -13.85 -18.82 1.13
CA VAL A 181 -14.27 -17.95 0.02
C VAL A 181 -13.57 -18.35 -1.27
N GLY A 182 -12.29 -18.67 -1.21
CA GLY A 182 -11.49 -19.04 -2.37
C GLY A 182 -12.05 -20.28 -3.09
N PHE A 183 -12.52 -21.29 -2.35
CA PHE A 183 -13.03 -22.52 -2.96
C PHE A 183 -14.15 -22.32 -3.99
N PRO A 184 -15.23 -21.57 -3.73
CA PRO A 184 -16.23 -21.25 -4.76
C PRO A 184 -15.76 -20.24 -5.78
N VAL A 185 -14.95 -19.26 -5.37
CA VAL A 185 -14.55 -18.12 -6.19
C VAL A 185 -13.51 -18.50 -7.23
N LEU A 186 -12.60 -19.43 -6.95
CA LEU A 186 -11.59 -19.93 -7.90
C LEU A 186 -12.19 -20.66 -9.14
N ARG A 187 -13.47 -21.00 -9.09
CA ARG A 187 -14.17 -21.55 -10.28
C ARG A 187 -14.54 -20.47 -11.30
N LEU A 188 -14.51 -19.21 -10.90
CA LEU A 188 -14.82 -18.06 -11.73
C LEU A 188 -13.56 -17.58 -12.45
N ARG A 189 -13.72 -16.97 -13.61
CA ARG A 189 -12.59 -16.50 -14.43
C ARG A 189 -12.75 -15.03 -14.81
N GLY A 190 -11.62 -14.35 -14.94
CA GLY A 190 -11.54 -12.97 -15.42
C GLY A 190 -12.36 -12.00 -14.58
N ASP A 191 -13.15 -11.18 -15.23
CA ASP A 191 -13.92 -10.09 -14.62
C ASP A 191 -14.99 -10.58 -13.63
N TYR A 192 -15.53 -11.78 -13.83
CA TYR A 192 -16.50 -12.38 -12.89
C TYR A 192 -15.89 -12.66 -11.53
N LEU A 193 -14.62 -13.08 -11.50
CA LEU A 193 -13.88 -13.26 -10.26
C LEU A 193 -13.81 -11.92 -9.49
N ALA A 194 -13.40 -10.85 -10.17
CA ALA A 194 -13.26 -9.53 -9.57
C ALA A 194 -14.58 -8.99 -9.00
N ILE A 195 -15.68 -9.15 -9.74
CA ILE A 195 -17.02 -8.69 -9.31
C ILE A 195 -17.49 -9.45 -8.07
N VAL A 196 -17.32 -10.78 -8.06
CA VAL A 196 -17.78 -11.62 -6.94
C VAL A 196 -16.93 -11.38 -5.69
N THR A 197 -15.60 -11.22 -5.82
CA THR A 197 -14.74 -10.92 -4.67
C THR A 197 -15.01 -9.53 -4.12
N LEU A 198 -15.27 -8.53 -4.97
CA LEU A 198 -15.68 -7.20 -4.53
C LEU A 198 -17.02 -7.24 -3.77
N ALA A 199 -18.01 -7.98 -4.31
CA ALA A 199 -19.30 -8.14 -3.66
C ALA A 199 -19.15 -8.83 -2.29
N PHE A 200 -18.28 -9.83 -2.19
CA PHE A 200 -17.98 -10.50 -0.94
C PHE A 200 -17.36 -9.53 0.10
N ALA A 201 -16.40 -8.71 -0.31
CA ALA A 201 -15.81 -7.70 0.58
C ALA A 201 -16.87 -6.73 1.10
N GLU A 202 -17.79 -6.30 0.23
CA GLU A 202 -18.88 -5.41 0.61
C GLU A 202 -19.89 -6.08 1.55
N ILE A 203 -20.19 -7.37 1.35
CA ILE A 203 -21.04 -8.13 2.27
C ILE A 203 -20.38 -8.21 3.66
N ILE A 204 -19.08 -8.53 3.75
CA ILE A 204 -18.36 -8.54 5.03
C ILE A 204 -18.43 -7.17 5.70
N ARG A 205 -18.22 -6.08 4.95
CA ARG A 205 -18.32 -4.72 5.46
C ARG A 205 -19.71 -4.43 6.04
N LEU A 206 -20.75 -4.73 5.27
CA LEU A 206 -22.14 -4.53 5.69
C LEU A 206 -22.52 -5.39 6.91
N VAL A 207 -22.05 -6.62 6.97
CA VAL A 207 -22.26 -7.50 8.15
C VAL A 207 -21.61 -6.88 9.38
N LEU A 208 -20.35 -6.42 9.26
CA LEU A 208 -19.64 -5.80 10.38
C LEU A 208 -20.26 -4.47 10.81
N GLU A 209 -20.83 -3.69 9.90
CA GLU A 209 -21.51 -2.43 10.22
C GLU A 209 -22.88 -2.62 10.84
N ASN A 210 -23.60 -3.69 10.50
CA ASN A 210 -24.99 -3.86 10.93
C ASN A 210 -25.19 -4.87 12.06
N TRP A 211 -24.24 -5.74 12.34
CA TRP A 211 -24.35 -6.75 13.39
C TRP A 211 -23.88 -6.22 14.75
N ASN A 212 -24.74 -5.42 15.39
CA ASN A 212 -24.41 -4.71 16.64
C ASN A 212 -24.01 -5.63 17.79
N GLU A 213 -24.60 -6.81 17.92
CA GLU A 213 -24.30 -7.76 19.00
C GLU A 213 -22.89 -8.37 18.90
N PHE A 214 -22.38 -8.53 17.68
CA PHE A 214 -21.10 -9.18 17.41
C PHE A 214 -19.97 -8.19 17.19
N SER A 215 -20.16 -7.21 16.30
CA SER A 215 -19.14 -6.26 15.86
C SER A 215 -19.23 -4.90 16.53
N PHE A 216 -20.26 -4.64 17.34
CA PHE A 216 -20.63 -3.34 17.90
C PHE A 216 -21.06 -2.31 16.84
N GLY A 217 -21.38 -2.77 15.64
CA GLY A 217 -21.88 -1.97 14.54
C GLY A 217 -20.93 -0.86 14.08
N PRO A 218 -21.46 0.30 13.65
CA PRO A 218 -20.64 1.40 13.11
C PRO A 218 -19.65 1.99 14.12
N SER A 219 -19.89 1.84 15.42
CA SER A 219 -19.01 2.34 16.48
C SER A 219 -17.74 1.53 16.63
N GLY A 220 -17.76 0.28 16.18
CA GLY A 220 -16.65 -0.67 16.31
C GLY A 220 -16.30 -1.01 17.76
N ILE A 221 -15.29 -1.84 17.95
CA ILE A 221 -14.80 -2.26 19.26
C ILE A 221 -13.74 -1.26 19.72
N SER A 222 -14.02 -0.54 20.81
CA SER A 222 -13.12 0.45 21.42
C SER A 222 -12.30 -0.17 22.56
N ASN A 223 -11.32 0.59 23.08
CA ASN A 223 -10.46 0.21 24.21
C ASN A 223 -9.62 -1.06 24.01
N ILE A 224 -9.27 -1.39 22.77
CA ILE A 224 -8.34 -2.48 22.49
C ILE A 224 -6.93 -2.04 22.92
N PRO A 225 -6.24 -2.77 23.82
CA PRO A 225 -4.91 -2.40 24.26
C PRO A 225 -3.92 -2.47 23.10
N ARG A 226 -3.07 -1.46 23.00
CA ARG A 226 -1.97 -1.48 22.03
C ARG A 226 -0.98 -2.59 22.39
N PRO A 227 -0.31 -3.19 21.39
CA PRO A 227 0.70 -4.21 21.65
C PRO A 227 1.79 -3.66 22.57
N GLY A 228 1.97 -4.32 23.71
CA GLY A 228 3.06 -4.05 24.64
C GLY A 228 4.24 -5.00 24.43
N PHE A 229 5.40 -4.63 24.94
CA PHE A 229 6.57 -5.50 24.93
C PHE A 229 6.51 -6.42 26.17
N PHE A 230 6.03 -7.64 25.99
CA PHE A 230 6.00 -8.72 27.02
C PHE A 230 5.67 -8.27 28.47
N GLY A 231 4.57 -7.52 28.64
CA GLY A 231 4.10 -7.10 29.97
C GLY A 231 4.60 -5.75 30.46
N ILE A 232 5.45 -5.07 29.72
CA ILE A 232 5.90 -3.71 30.04
C ILE A 232 4.83 -2.71 29.61
N LYS A 233 4.36 -1.89 30.55
CA LYS A 233 3.43 -0.78 30.25
C LYS A 233 4.23 0.35 29.60
N LEU A 234 4.06 0.54 28.31
CA LEU A 234 4.64 1.63 27.53
C LEU A 234 3.78 2.89 27.65
N THR A 235 4.40 4.05 27.64
CA THR A 235 3.69 5.32 27.48
C THR A 235 3.01 5.37 26.10
N PRO A 236 1.95 6.17 25.89
CA PRO A 236 1.29 6.28 24.58
C PRO A 236 2.24 6.61 23.44
N GLU A 237 3.25 7.41 23.72
CA GLU A 237 4.31 7.79 22.78
C GLU A 237 5.23 6.63 22.41
N GLN A 238 5.74 5.95 23.41
CA GLN A 238 6.58 4.77 23.22
C GLN A 238 5.81 3.64 22.52
N SER A 239 4.53 3.50 22.81
CA SER A 239 3.67 2.51 22.16
C SER A 239 3.50 2.78 20.67
N ALA A 240 3.40 4.07 20.24
CA ALA A 240 3.32 4.44 18.83
C ALA A 240 4.64 4.12 18.10
N ILE A 241 5.78 4.45 18.70
CA ILE A 241 7.11 4.14 18.15
C ILE A 241 7.32 2.62 18.07
N TYR A 242 6.92 1.89 19.10
CA TYR A 242 7.01 0.43 19.12
C TYR A 242 6.17 -0.20 17.99
N MET A 243 4.94 0.29 17.80
CA MET A 243 4.04 -0.17 16.74
C MET A 243 4.64 0.08 15.35
N TYR A 244 5.26 1.25 15.16
CA TYR A 244 5.95 1.59 13.93
C TYR A 244 7.09 0.60 13.60
N PHE A 245 7.98 0.32 14.56
CA PHE A 245 9.06 -0.64 14.36
C PHE A 245 8.56 -2.08 14.16
N LEU A 246 7.50 -2.46 14.87
CA LEU A 246 6.86 -3.76 14.69
C LEU A 246 6.36 -3.91 13.24
N LEU A 247 5.72 -2.89 12.69
CA LEU A 247 5.22 -2.93 11.31
C LEU A 247 6.36 -2.92 10.28
N ILE A 248 7.45 -2.20 10.51
CA ILE A 248 8.64 -2.31 9.66
C ILE A 248 9.16 -3.75 9.65
N LEU A 249 9.27 -4.38 10.82
CA LEU A 249 9.71 -5.77 10.93
C LEU A 249 8.77 -6.71 10.18
N MET A 250 7.45 -6.51 10.31
CA MET A 250 6.43 -7.27 9.58
C MET A 250 6.51 -7.05 8.07
N CYS A 251 6.74 -5.82 7.61
CA CYS A 251 6.96 -5.51 6.19
C CYS A 251 8.20 -6.25 5.64
N ILE A 252 9.32 -6.20 6.36
CA ILE A 252 10.55 -6.90 5.95
C ILE A 252 10.31 -8.41 5.89
N PHE A 253 9.63 -8.96 6.89
CA PHE A 253 9.25 -10.37 6.91
C PHE A 253 8.35 -10.74 5.74
N THR A 254 7.35 -9.93 5.43
CA THR A 254 6.45 -10.13 4.29
C THR A 254 7.20 -10.09 2.96
N ILE A 255 8.10 -9.12 2.77
CA ILE A 255 8.96 -9.04 1.58
C ILE A 255 9.83 -10.29 1.45
N PHE A 256 10.42 -10.75 2.56
CA PHE A 256 11.22 -11.98 2.55
C PHE A 256 10.40 -13.20 2.14
N VAL A 257 9.19 -13.35 2.70
CA VAL A 257 8.29 -14.46 2.36
C VAL A 257 7.89 -14.42 0.88
N ILE A 258 7.50 -13.25 0.38
CA ILE A 258 7.11 -13.07 -1.04
C ILE A 258 8.28 -13.40 -1.97
N HIS A 259 9.48 -12.88 -1.67
CA HIS A 259 10.67 -13.17 -2.46
C HIS A 259 10.98 -14.67 -2.46
N ARG A 260 10.86 -15.34 -1.31
CA ARG A 260 11.06 -16.78 -1.21
C ARG A 260 10.01 -17.57 -1.98
N LEU A 261 8.75 -17.14 -1.89
CA LEU A 261 7.63 -17.75 -2.60
C LEU A 261 7.80 -17.63 -4.11
N GLN A 262 8.12 -16.45 -4.61
CA GLN A 262 8.32 -16.18 -6.04
C GLN A 262 9.39 -17.10 -6.66
N HIS A 263 10.47 -17.37 -5.94
CA HIS A 263 11.57 -18.25 -6.40
C HIS A 263 11.35 -19.73 -6.06
N SER A 264 10.23 -20.09 -5.43
CA SER A 264 9.86 -21.47 -5.11
C SER A 264 9.33 -22.22 -6.36
N ARG A 265 9.18 -23.54 -6.23
CA ARG A 265 8.52 -24.35 -7.27
C ARG A 265 7.06 -23.93 -7.48
N ILE A 266 6.34 -23.64 -6.38
CA ILE A 266 4.95 -23.21 -6.40
C ILE A 266 4.82 -21.84 -7.06
N GLY A 267 5.63 -20.86 -6.68
CA GLY A 267 5.57 -19.51 -7.26
C GLY A 267 5.85 -19.51 -8.76
N ARG A 268 6.81 -20.31 -9.24
CA ARG A 268 7.07 -20.47 -10.66
C ARG A 268 5.90 -21.13 -11.41
N ALA A 269 5.24 -22.09 -10.77
CA ALA A 269 4.04 -22.72 -11.34
C ALA A 269 2.89 -21.70 -11.45
N TRP A 270 2.68 -20.83 -10.44
CA TRP A 270 1.68 -19.77 -10.52
C TRP A 270 1.95 -18.77 -11.63
N VAL A 271 3.19 -18.31 -11.76
CA VAL A 271 3.57 -17.42 -12.87
C VAL A 271 3.33 -18.07 -14.23
N ALA A 272 3.64 -19.37 -14.38
CA ALA A 272 3.38 -20.10 -15.61
C ALA A 272 1.88 -20.23 -15.89
N LEU A 273 1.06 -20.56 -14.87
CA LEU A 273 -0.40 -20.65 -14.99
C LEU A 273 -1.03 -19.31 -15.38
N ARG A 274 -0.48 -18.20 -14.92
CA ARG A 274 -0.92 -16.86 -15.29
C ARG A 274 -0.73 -16.57 -16.78
N GLU A 275 0.39 -17.03 -17.38
CA GLU A 275 0.69 -16.79 -18.78
C GLU A 275 -0.16 -17.67 -19.71
N ASP A 276 -0.22 -18.99 -19.47
CA ASP A 276 -1.04 -19.92 -20.26
C ASP A 276 -1.45 -21.15 -19.46
N GLU A 277 -2.71 -21.23 -19.09
CA GLU A 277 -3.30 -22.30 -18.30
C GLU A 277 -3.30 -23.64 -19.05
N LEU A 278 -3.60 -23.63 -20.36
CA LEU A 278 -3.70 -24.84 -21.17
C LEU A 278 -2.31 -25.47 -21.41
N ALA A 279 -1.31 -24.62 -21.68
CA ALA A 279 0.07 -25.10 -21.85
C ALA A 279 0.60 -25.72 -20.54
N CYS A 280 0.29 -25.11 -19.38
CA CYS A 280 0.70 -25.65 -18.08
C CYS A 280 0.07 -27.02 -17.78
N GLN A 281 -1.21 -27.19 -18.08
CA GLN A 281 -1.87 -28.50 -17.94
C GLN A 281 -1.25 -29.57 -18.85
N ALA A 282 -0.93 -29.21 -20.11
CA ALA A 282 -0.24 -30.12 -21.03
C ALA A 282 1.17 -30.53 -20.54
N MET A 283 1.82 -29.67 -19.74
CA MET A 283 3.13 -29.94 -19.12
C MET A 283 3.02 -30.66 -17.77
N GLY A 284 1.81 -31.06 -17.33
CA GLY A 284 1.57 -31.82 -16.10
C GLY A 284 1.53 -30.97 -14.82
N ILE A 285 1.35 -29.67 -14.93
CA ILE A 285 1.08 -28.79 -13.77
C ILE A 285 -0.42 -28.89 -13.47
N ASP A 286 -0.75 -29.46 -12.31
CA ASP A 286 -2.11 -29.53 -11.83
C ASP A 286 -2.58 -28.14 -11.37
N LYS A 287 -3.81 -27.82 -11.74
CA LYS A 287 -4.42 -26.50 -11.61
C LYS A 287 -4.97 -26.25 -10.22
#